data_48af812ce57dafb68c87e27e9a9d583c
#
_entry.id   48af812ce57dafb68c87e27e9a9d583c
#
_cell.length_a   1.000
_cell.length_b   1.000
_cell.length_c   1.000
_cell.angle_alpha   90.00
_cell.angle_beta   90.00
_cell.angle_gamma   90.00
#
_symmetry.space_group_name_H-M   'P 1'
#
loop_
_entity.id
_entity.type
_entity.pdbx_description
1 polymer ?
#
loop_
_entity_poly.entity_id
_entity_poly.type
_entity_poly.pdbx_seq_one_letter_code
_entity_poly.pdbx_strand_id
1 'polypeptide(L)'
;MADFTHFNEQGRAKMVDVGEKPVTVRTAVAAGRVLVNRTTFDLIKNGGMKKGDVLTVAQIAGVMGAKRTPDLIPMCHPILIDGIDLELSLDEERLSVEIQASVSCGGRTGVEMEALTAVSTAALTVYD
;
A
#
# COMPACT_ATOMS: atom_id res chain seq x y z
N MET A 1 3.72 -23.09 6.14
CA MET A 1 4.12 -21.67 6.25
C MET A 1 5.59 -21.56 5.94
N ALA A 2 5.96 -20.54 5.20
CA ALA A 2 7.37 -20.31 4.87
C ALA A 2 8.18 -19.95 6.13
N ASP A 3 9.46 -20.26 6.11
CA ASP A 3 10.37 -19.89 7.19
C ASP A 3 10.54 -18.37 7.26
N PHE A 4 10.78 -17.86 8.46
CA PHE A 4 11.07 -16.44 8.66
C PHE A 4 12.50 -16.14 8.20
N THR A 5 12.63 -15.42 7.08
CA THR A 5 13.93 -15.13 6.47
C THR A 5 14.58 -13.84 6.95
N HIS A 6 13.83 -12.99 7.73
CA HIS A 6 14.31 -11.70 8.23
C HIS A 6 15.03 -11.82 9.59
N PHE A 7 15.39 -13.02 10.02
CA PHE A 7 16.14 -13.27 11.25
C PHE A 7 17.39 -14.08 10.94
N ASN A 8 18.50 -13.70 11.55
CA ASN A 8 19.74 -14.47 11.43
C ASN A 8 19.73 -15.64 12.43
N GLU A 9 20.80 -16.46 12.43
CA GLU A 9 20.92 -17.62 13.30
C GLU A 9 20.87 -17.28 14.79
N GLN A 10 21.25 -16.04 15.17
CA GLN A 10 21.17 -15.56 16.55
C GLN A 10 19.81 -14.94 16.88
N GLY A 11 18.82 -15.02 15.98
CA GLY A 11 17.49 -14.45 16.18
C GLY A 11 17.39 -12.95 16.00
N ARG A 12 18.45 -12.29 15.53
CA ARG A 12 18.41 -10.84 15.27
C ARG A 12 17.77 -10.57 13.91
N ALA A 13 16.98 -9.50 13.85
CA ALA A 13 16.37 -9.08 12.61
C ALA A 13 17.43 -8.65 11.59
N LYS A 14 17.23 -9.01 10.35
CA LYS A 14 18.11 -8.59 9.25
C LYS A 14 17.32 -8.42 7.95
N MET A 15 17.86 -7.59 7.06
CA MET A 15 17.37 -7.51 5.70
C MET A 15 17.96 -8.65 4.88
N VAL A 16 17.10 -9.37 4.14
CA VAL A 16 17.52 -10.53 3.34
C VAL A 16 18.41 -10.06 2.18
N ASP A 17 19.53 -10.77 1.95
CA ASP A 17 20.38 -10.50 0.81
C ASP A 17 19.76 -11.07 -0.47
N VAL A 18 19.48 -10.21 -1.44
CA VAL A 18 18.91 -10.59 -2.74
C VAL A 18 19.88 -10.31 -3.90
N GLY A 19 21.16 -10.07 -3.60
CA GLY A 19 22.15 -9.66 -4.59
C GLY A 19 22.38 -10.65 -5.73
N GLU A 20 22.15 -11.94 -5.49
CA GLU A 20 22.32 -12.99 -6.49
C GLU A 20 21.04 -13.36 -7.24
N LYS A 21 19.89 -12.81 -6.82
CA LYS A 21 18.63 -13.07 -7.52
C LYS A 21 18.62 -12.36 -8.86
N PRO A 22 18.03 -12.98 -9.89
CA PRO A 22 17.93 -12.33 -11.20
C PRO A 22 16.99 -11.12 -11.15
N VAL A 23 17.28 -10.13 -11.98
CA VAL A 23 16.40 -8.99 -12.19
C VAL A 23 15.26 -9.42 -13.11
N THR A 24 14.01 -9.33 -12.64
CA THR A 24 12.81 -9.67 -13.41
C THR A 24 11.75 -8.61 -13.20
N VAL A 25 10.76 -8.56 -14.10
CA VAL A 25 9.58 -7.72 -13.90
C VAL A 25 8.76 -8.31 -12.75
N ARG A 26 8.45 -7.47 -11.77
CA ARG A 26 7.72 -7.87 -10.58
C ARG A 26 6.48 -6.99 -10.43
N THR A 27 5.35 -7.60 -10.09
CA THR A 27 4.10 -6.90 -9.86
C THR A 27 3.45 -7.48 -8.62
N ALA A 28 2.92 -6.60 -7.77
CA ALA A 28 2.13 -6.98 -6.62
C ALA A 28 0.83 -6.19 -6.61
N VAL A 29 -0.25 -6.85 -6.23
CA VAL A 29 -1.55 -6.22 -6.04
C VAL A 29 -1.98 -6.44 -4.60
N ALA A 30 -2.32 -5.36 -3.91
CA ALA A 30 -2.86 -5.39 -2.56
C ALA A 30 -4.22 -4.71 -2.54
N ALA A 31 -5.07 -5.13 -1.62
CA ALA A 31 -6.40 -4.55 -1.48
C ALA A 31 -6.76 -4.42 0.00
N GLY A 32 -7.66 -3.50 0.28
CA GLY A 32 -8.20 -3.29 1.62
C GLY A 32 -9.43 -2.42 1.56
N ARG A 33 -10.05 -2.20 2.71
CA ARG A 33 -11.23 -1.34 2.80
C ARG A 33 -11.28 -0.62 4.13
N VAL A 34 -11.95 0.52 4.11
CA VAL A 34 -12.30 1.28 5.32
C VAL A 34 -13.81 1.22 5.47
N LEU A 35 -14.29 0.67 6.57
CA LEU A 35 -15.71 0.64 6.88
C LEU A 35 -16.09 1.96 7.54
N VAL A 36 -17.17 2.56 7.08
CA VAL A 36 -17.66 3.84 7.59
C VAL A 36 -19.16 3.74 7.90
N ASN A 37 -19.68 4.69 8.65
CA ASN A 37 -21.12 4.75 8.87
C ASN A 37 -21.82 5.45 7.69
N ARG A 38 -23.16 5.40 7.68
CA ARG A 38 -23.96 6.00 6.60
C ARG A 38 -23.67 7.50 6.45
N THR A 39 -23.59 8.22 7.53
CA THR A 39 -23.36 9.68 7.49
C THR A 39 -22.01 10.00 6.82
N THR A 40 -20.96 9.32 7.23
CA THR A 40 -19.63 9.50 6.64
C THR A 40 -19.59 9.07 5.18
N PHE A 41 -20.24 7.95 4.86
CA PHE A 41 -20.30 7.47 3.48
C PHE A 41 -20.94 8.51 2.56
N ASP A 42 -22.06 9.07 2.97
CA ASP A 42 -22.78 10.08 2.18
C ASP A 42 -21.97 11.37 2.03
N LEU A 43 -21.25 11.78 3.06
CA LEU A 43 -20.35 12.93 2.98
C LEU A 43 -19.22 12.71 1.98
N ILE A 44 -18.61 11.55 1.98
CA ILE A 44 -17.55 11.20 1.01
C ILE A 44 -18.13 11.20 -0.40
N LYS A 45 -19.25 10.52 -0.58
CA LYS A 45 -19.92 10.38 -1.88
C LYS A 45 -20.31 11.74 -2.47
N ASN A 46 -20.81 12.65 -1.65
CA ASN A 46 -21.34 13.94 -2.08
C ASN A 46 -20.32 15.07 -2.02
N GLY A 47 -19.06 14.78 -1.66
CA GLY A 47 -18.01 15.80 -1.63
C GLY A 47 -18.10 16.76 -0.47
N GLY A 48 -18.80 16.41 0.62
CA GLY A 48 -19.03 17.28 1.76
C GLY A 48 -17.94 17.31 2.83
N MET A 49 -16.79 16.70 2.57
CA MET A 49 -15.71 16.63 3.57
C MET A 49 -14.87 17.91 3.58
N LYS A 50 -14.55 18.36 4.80
CA LYS A 50 -13.80 19.61 5.00
C LYS A 50 -12.38 19.59 4.45
N LYS A 51 -11.74 18.43 4.42
CA LYS A 51 -10.36 18.27 3.95
C LYS A 51 -10.25 18.04 2.44
N GLY A 52 -11.34 18.17 1.70
CA GLY A 52 -11.38 18.06 0.25
C GLY A 52 -11.92 16.72 -0.23
N ASP A 53 -11.61 16.35 -1.47
CA ASP A 53 -12.03 15.10 -2.07
C ASP A 53 -11.23 13.93 -1.45
N VAL A 54 -11.91 13.17 -0.59
CA VAL A 54 -11.29 12.10 0.19
C VAL A 54 -10.61 11.07 -0.72
N LEU A 55 -11.28 10.63 -1.78
CA LEU A 55 -10.75 9.57 -2.65
C LEU A 55 -9.50 10.04 -3.40
N THR A 56 -9.51 11.27 -3.90
CA THR A 56 -8.35 11.84 -4.61
C THR A 56 -7.16 12.02 -3.67
N VAL A 57 -7.39 12.58 -2.48
CA VAL A 57 -6.32 12.80 -1.50
C VAL A 57 -5.74 11.46 -1.04
N ALA A 58 -6.59 10.47 -0.80
CA ALA A 58 -6.15 9.15 -0.39
C ALA A 58 -5.34 8.45 -1.49
N GLN A 59 -5.72 8.62 -2.76
CA GLN A 59 -4.96 8.08 -3.89
C GLN A 59 -3.54 8.65 -3.91
N ILE A 60 -3.42 9.97 -3.79
CA ILE A 60 -2.11 10.64 -3.76
C ILE A 60 -1.28 10.14 -2.57
N ALA A 61 -1.89 10.04 -1.39
CA ALA A 61 -1.22 9.55 -0.20
C ALA A 61 -0.71 8.11 -0.38
N GLY A 62 -1.50 7.25 -1.02
CA GLY A 62 -1.10 5.88 -1.31
C GLY A 62 0.12 5.81 -2.23
N VAL A 63 0.18 6.65 -3.25
CA VAL A 63 1.37 6.75 -4.12
C VAL A 63 2.59 7.17 -3.31
N MET A 64 2.44 8.18 -2.46
CA MET A 64 3.52 8.62 -1.58
C MET A 64 3.96 7.53 -0.61
N GLY A 65 3.01 6.78 -0.06
CA GLY A 65 3.31 5.66 0.83
C GLY A 65 4.14 4.58 0.15
N ALA A 66 3.77 4.20 -1.06
CA ALA A 66 4.56 3.23 -1.83
C ALA A 66 6.00 3.71 -2.04
N LYS A 67 6.18 4.97 -2.39
CA LYS A 67 7.51 5.56 -2.61
C LYS A 67 8.35 5.66 -1.33
N ARG A 68 7.73 5.70 -0.17
CA ARG A 68 8.38 5.85 1.13
C ARG A 68 8.46 4.55 1.92
N THR A 69 8.11 3.42 1.32
CA THR A 69 8.08 2.13 1.99
C THR A 69 9.38 1.79 2.73
N PRO A 70 10.58 1.96 2.14
CA PRO A 70 11.81 1.62 2.88
C PRO A 70 12.07 2.51 4.09
N ASP A 71 11.48 3.70 4.14
CA ASP A 71 11.59 4.57 5.32
C ASP A 71 10.68 4.12 6.47
N LEU A 72 9.65 3.31 6.16
CA LEU A 72 8.65 2.88 7.13
C LEU A 72 8.85 1.43 7.58
N ILE A 73 9.34 0.58 6.70
CA ILE A 73 9.48 -0.85 6.93
C ILE A 73 10.98 -1.17 6.98
N PRO A 74 11.54 -1.42 8.19
CA PRO A 74 12.99 -1.42 8.38
C PRO A 74 13.77 -2.42 7.54
N MET A 75 13.22 -3.63 7.32
CA MET A 75 13.94 -4.69 6.62
C MET A 75 13.58 -4.78 5.13
N CYS A 76 12.87 -3.78 4.62
CA CYS A 76 12.50 -3.70 3.22
C CYS A 76 13.63 -3.12 2.38
N HIS A 77 13.90 -3.72 1.22
CA HIS A 77 14.90 -3.17 0.29
C HIS A 77 14.36 -1.91 -0.38
N PRO A 78 15.19 -0.87 -0.55
CA PRO A 78 14.80 0.27 -1.40
C PRO A 78 14.67 -0.20 -2.85
N ILE A 79 13.52 0.08 -3.45
CA ILE A 79 13.18 -0.38 -4.80
C ILE A 79 12.86 0.83 -5.67
N LEU A 80 13.39 0.82 -6.87
CA LEU A 80 13.02 1.79 -7.89
C LEU A 80 11.72 1.32 -8.54
N ILE A 81 10.62 2.00 -8.19
CA ILE A 81 9.28 1.63 -8.66
C ILE A 81 9.07 2.17 -10.07
N ASP A 82 8.59 1.31 -10.98
CA ASP A 82 8.28 1.70 -12.35
C ASP A 82 6.83 2.16 -12.50
N GLY A 83 5.91 1.57 -11.77
CA GLY A 83 4.50 1.91 -11.86
C GLY A 83 3.75 1.72 -10.56
N ILE A 84 2.85 2.65 -10.27
CA ILE A 84 1.92 2.57 -9.14
C ILE A 84 0.55 2.97 -9.65
N ASP A 85 -0.44 2.09 -9.44
CA ASP A 85 -1.83 2.38 -9.76
C ASP A 85 -2.70 2.10 -8.54
N LEU A 86 -3.38 3.12 -8.05
CA LEU A 86 -4.35 3.00 -6.97
C LEU A 86 -5.74 3.31 -7.48
N GLU A 87 -6.66 2.40 -7.20
CA GLU A 87 -8.08 2.59 -7.44
C GLU A 87 -8.82 2.63 -6.11
N LEU A 88 -9.59 3.70 -5.91
CA LEU A 88 -10.47 3.82 -4.76
C LEU A 88 -11.91 3.97 -5.26
N SER A 89 -12.81 3.23 -4.63
CA SER A 89 -14.23 3.25 -4.99
C SER A 89 -15.10 3.13 -3.74
N LEU A 90 -16.36 3.51 -3.89
CA LEU A 90 -17.34 3.41 -2.81
C LEU A 90 -18.20 2.18 -3.01
N ASP A 91 -18.39 1.39 -1.96
CA ASP A 91 -19.29 0.24 -1.93
C ASP A 91 -20.45 0.57 -0.99
N GLU A 92 -21.62 0.84 -1.57
CA GLU A 92 -22.79 1.27 -0.81
C GLU A 92 -23.40 0.15 0.03
N GLU A 93 -23.33 -1.09 -0.43
CA GLU A 93 -23.85 -2.24 0.34
C GLU A 93 -23.06 -2.44 1.62
N ARG A 94 -21.74 -2.29 1.55
CA ARG A 94 -20.85 -2.47 2.70
C ARG A 94 -20.61 -1.21 3.49
N LEU A 95 -21.01 -0.06 2.98
CA LEU A 95 -20.65 1.25 3.53
C LEU A 95 -19.14 1.34 3.71
N SER A 96 -18.42 1.14 2.62
CA SER A 96 -16.95 1.10 2.67
C SER A 96 -16.32 1.91 1.55
N VAL A 97 -15.09 2.30 1.79
CA VAL A 97 -14.16 2.76 0.75
C VAL A 97 -13.27 1.57 0.41
N GLU A 98 -13.36 1.09 -0.83
CA GLU A 98 -12.56 -0.02 -1.33
C GLU A 98 -11.28 0.52 -1.95
N ILE A 99 -10.16 -0.08 -1.62
CA ILE A 99 -8.83 0.38 -2.05
C ILE A 99 -8.08 -0.78 -2.67
N GLN A 100 -7.53 -0.56 -3.85
CA GLN A 100 -6.68 -1.54 -4.51
C GLN A 100 -5.44 -0.84 -5.05
N ALA A 101 -4.27 -1.41 -4.79
CA ALA A 101 -3.00 -0.89 -5.28
C ALA A 101 -2.28 -1.95 -6.09
N SER A 102 -1.79 -1.55 -7.27
CA SER A 102 -0.94 -2.36 -8.11
C SER A 102 0.40 -1.64 -8.26
N VAL A 103 1.49 -2.33 -7.91
CA VAL A 103 2.84 -1.75 -7.97
C VAL A 103 3.72 -2.67 -8.81
N SER A 104 4.54 -2.10 -9.67
CA SER A 104 5.46 -2.86 -10.52
C SER A 104 6.86 -2.27 -10.51
N CYS A 105 7.84 -3.14 -10.68
CA CYS A 105 9.25 -2.76 -10.84
C CYS A 105 10.02 -3.84 -11.59
N GLY A 106 11.16 -3.46 -12.15
CA GLY A 106 12.20 -4.41 -12.55
C GLY A 106 13.20 -4.52 -11.39
N GLY A 107 13.31 -5.71 -10.80
CA GLY A 107 14.16 -5.83 -9.64
C GLY A 107 14.45 -7.25 -9.21
N ARG A 108 15.17 -7.39 -8.11
CA ARG A 108 15.60 -8.68 -7.54
C ARG A 108 14.72 -9.15 -6.40
N THR A 109 13.77 -8.34 -5.98
CA THR A 109 12.80 -8.69 -4.94
C THR A 109 11.42 -8.21 -5.35
N GLY A 110 10.38 -8.72 -4.69
CA GLY A 110 9.01 -8.33 -4.96
C GLY A 110 8.67 -6.95 -4.43
N VAL A 111 7.50 -6.46 -4.80
CA VAL A 111 6.98 -5.14 -4.42
C VAL A 111 5.73 -5.26 -3.53
N GLU A 112 5.60 -6.36 -2.81
CA GLU A 112 4.45 -6.62 -1.94
C GLU A 112 4.35 -5.55 -0.84
N MET A 113 5.47 -5.19 -0.24
CA MET A 113 5.47 -4.19 0.84
C MET A 113 5.07 -2.81 0.32
N GLU A 114 5.50 -2.45 -0.88
CA GLU A 114 5.10 -1.20 -1.52
C GLU A 114 3.59 -1.16 -1.78
N ALA A 115 3.03 -2.26 -2.28
CA ALA A 115 1.60 -2.35 -2.54
C ALA A 115 0.79 -2.30 -1.24
N LEU A 116 1.21 -3.04 -0.21
CA LEU A 116 0.55 -3.04 1.10
C LEU A 116 0.65 -1.68 1.80
N THR A 117 1.80 -1.03 1.71
CA THR A 117 1.99 0.30 2.29
C THR A 117 1.13 1.34 1.57
N ALA A 118 1.01 1.23 0.24
CA ALA A 118 0.13 2.09 -0.53
C ALA A 118 -1.32 2.00 -0.04
N VAL A 119 -1.84 0.79 0.09
CA VAL A 119 -3.21 0.56 0.59
C VAL A 119 -3.37 1.08 2.01
N SER A 120 -2.40 0.80 2.88
CA SER A 120 -2.47 1.21 4.29
C SER A 120 -2.44 2.72 4.43
N THR A 121 -1.59 3.41 3.68
CA THR A 121 -1.49 4.87 3.72
C THR A 121 -2.74 5.52 3.18
N ALA A 122 -3.30 4.98 2.10
CA ALA A 122 -4.58 5.44 1.56
C ALA A 122 -5.70 5.26 2.58
N ALA A 123 -5.75 4.11 3.25
CA ALA A 123 -6.76 3.84 4.28
C ALA A 123 -6.66 4.81 5.46
N LEU A 124 -5.43 5.06 5.94
CA LEU A 124 -5.20 6.03 7.01
C LEU A 124 -5.66 7.44 6.60
N THR A 125 -5.43 7.81 5.35
CA THR A 125 -5.83 9.10 4.81
C THR A 125 -7.35 9.22 4.73
N VAL A 126 -8.04 8.16 4.32
CA VAL A 126 -9.51 8.12 4.35
C VAL A 126 -10.01 8.33 5.78
N TYR A 127 -9.40 7.65 6.75
CA TYR A 127 -9.81 7.77 8.15
C TYR A 127 -9.60 9.18 8.71
N ASP A 128 -8.47 9.79 8.37
CA ASP A 128 -8.14 11.14 8.84
C ASP A 128 -9.08 12.19 8.24
#